data_cdc742bb684974ccb74286e3bcc952e4
#
_entry.id   cdc742bb684974ccb74286e3bcc952e4
#
_cell.length_a   1.000
_cell.length_b   1.000
_cell.length_c   1.000
_cell.angle_alpha   90.00
_cell.angle_beta   90.00
_cell.angle_gamma   90.00
#
_symmetry.space_group_name_H-M   'P 1'
#
loop_
_entity.id
_entity.type
_entity.pdbx_description
1 polymer ?
#
loop_
_entity_poly.entity_id
_entity_poly.type
_entity_poly.pdbx_seq_one_letter_code
_entity_poly.pdbx_strand_id
1 'polypeptide(L)'
;MRNKLLFLLCAFLACFGSAKADIWINSVYFPDSGFRTWVQKHFDKPNGTKLTDEELASVKEIISWKENFSNVENLVGIQYFTELETLRLYNNRYAFQSLVMYLDLSKNKKLKKFTFTANDYFNPYSSASHGNQASRISVSAPDYPYLRSVNLKDLPNLETVVIDEHILSELDLRGCPNLKTVEVTNGHNSISTIKFDKCLHLETLNLNNCFDYNYNYMDWSLMPNLKHLNVDDNHFESLDFSSLQNLESLSCHFNHITSLNISNCRKLKSLICSGTDIKTLDCSMNDSLISVDFSECKKLEEFPKLPKGIKSITCQYVPLLATADLSLYPNLTELNAAYCDLKTFDASKCRNLVALNLNYNFISALDLSCLKQLNIKKTFISQKLNLGATRIPNQIGLWRLELPEIVDLDKIFSYDYISDLKRFNYTLYAEYYTDDNGTRHPSFVTNFLYSGSNSTNIIFSYSYQTNLFYEKDGKQTELLMDAWVAAKQVPSGVEDLAAEKTVKGVVYYDLQGHESAVPFSGFNIEVTQFTDGTSQSKKIIK
;
A
#
# COMPACT_ATOMS: atom_id res chain seq x y z
N MET A 1 13.60 8.62 35.89
CA MET A 1 13.15 8.62 37.32
C MET A 1 12.86 10.03 37.84
N ARG A 2 13.67 11.05 37.51
CA ARG A 2 13.48 12.44 38.01
C ARG A 2 12.16 13.09 37.57
N ASN A 3 11.69 12.85 36.35
CA ASN A 3 10.45 13.42 35.81
C ASN A 3 9.17 12.71 36.31
N LYS A 4 9.22 11.41 36.67
CA LYS A 4 8.09 10.71 37.32
C LYS A 4 7.87 11.15 38.76
N LEU A 5 8.94 11.53 39.46
CA LEU A 5 8.85 12.02 40.82
C LEU A 5 8.24 13.44 40.89
N LEU A 6 8.52 14.28 39.88
CA LEU A 6 7.93 15.63 39.77
C LEU A 6 6.41 15.55 39.53
N PHE A 7 5.96 14.56 38.72
CA PHE A 7 4.54 14.31 38.44
C PHE A 7 3.75 13.88 39.70
N LEU A 8 4.36 13.08 40.58
CA LEU A 8 3.76 12.67 41.85
C LEU A 8 3.68 13.80 42.86
N LEU A 9 4.64 14.74 42.88
CA LEU A 9 4.64 15.88 43.83
C LEU A 9 3.53 16.88 43.48
N CYS A 10 3.24 17.10 42.17
CA CYS A 10 2.16 18.00 41.74
C CYS A 10 0.75 17.44 42.00
N ALA A 11 0.59 16.10 42.03
CA ALA A 11 -0.68 15.47 42.38
C ALA A 11 -1.03 15.61 43.89
N PHE A 12 -0.04 15.77 44.74
CA PHE A 12 -0.27 15.87 46.21
C PHE A 12 -0.77 17.26 46.65
N LEU A 13 -0.49 18.33 45.91
CA LEU A 13 -0.94 19.70 46.22
C LEU A 13 -2.41 19.97 45.85
N ALA A 14 -3.09 19.06 45.15
CA ALA A 14 -4.47 19.24 44.69
C ALA A 14 -5.56 18.84 45.72
N CYS A 15 -5.19 18.41 46.94
CA CYS A 15 -6.16 17.83 47.91
C CYS A 15 -6.63 18.75 49.03
N PHE A 16 -6.34 20.05 49.01
CA PHE A 16 -6.85 20.96 50.06
C PHE A 16 -7.90 21.93 49.50
N GLY A 17 -9.05 21.94 50.19
CA GLY A 17 -10.27 22.57 49.73
C GLY A 17 -10.24 24.09 49.64
N SER A 18 -11.00 24.60 48.67
CA SER A 18 -11.72 25.88 48.52
C SER A 18 -11.08 27.25 48.85
N ALA A 19 -9.82 27.36 49.18
CA ALA A 19 -9.10 28.65 49.03
C ALA A 19 -8.46 28.65 47.63
N LYS A 20 -8.91 29.52 46.70
CA LYS A 20 -8.20 29.73 45.44
C LYS A 20 -6.76 30.12 45.73
N ALA A 21 -5.83 29.24 45.44
CA ALA A 21 -4.40 29.54 45.65
C ALA A 21 -4.00 30.65 44.69
N ASP A 22 -3.32 31.65 45.21
CA ASP A 22 -2.70 32.70 44.39
C ASP A 22 -1.67 32.07 43.42
N ILE A 23 -1.85 32.24 42.14
CA ILE A 23 -0.94 31.71 41.10
C ILE A 23 0.12 32.74 40.78
N TRP A 24 1.38 32.41 41.02
CA TRP A 24 2.52 33.29 40.80
C TRP A 24 3.37 32.85 39.61
N ILE A 25 3.87 33.76 38.81
CA ILE A 25 4.83 33.46 37.76
C ILE A 25 6.18 33.13 38.40
N ASN A 26 6.39 31.86 38.77
CA ASN A 26 7.63 31.38 39.33
C ASN A 26 7.83 29.87 39.06
N SER A 27 8.93 29.32 39.52
CA SER A 27 9.28 27.90 39.31
C SER A 27 8.42 26.89 40.08
N VAL A 28 7.59 27.34 41.02
CA VAL A 28 6.64 26.46 41.76
C VAL A 28 5.40 26.18 40.90
N TYR A 29 4.83 27.23 40.31
CA TYR A 29 3.61 27.13 39.50
C TYR A 29 3.89 26.82 38.01
N PHE A 30 5.02 27.30 37.48
CA PHE A 30 5.49 27.09 36.12
C PHE A 30 6.96 26.63 36.16
N PRO A 31 7.22 25.36 36.49
CA PRO A 31 8.59 24.86 36.69
C PRO A 31 9.46 24.88 35.43
N ASP A 32 8.87 24.68 34.26
CA ASP A 32 9.58 24.78 33.00
C ASP A 32 9.96 26.23 32.68
N SER A 33 11.24 26.46 32.41
CA SER A 33 11.76 27.82 32.18
C SER A 33 11.28 28.44 30.88
N GLY A 34 11.11 27.61 29.84
CA GLY A 34 10.58 28.03 28.54
C GLY A 34 9.10 28.41 28.63
N PHE A 35 8.30 27.56 29.25
CA PHE A 35 6.88 27.81 29.49
C PHE A 35 6.66 29.01 30.42
N ARG A 36 7.42 29.13 31.49
CA ARG A 36 7.39 30.31 32.38
C ARG A 36 7.76 31.60 31.64
N THR A 37 8.75 31.56 30.75
CA THR A 37 9.11 32.70 29.89
C THR A 37 7.97 33.07 28.95
N TRP A 38 7.26 32.09 28.38
CA TRP A 38 6.06 32.35 27.59
C TRP A 38 4.97 33.03 28.45
N VAL A 39 4.69 32.55 29.68
CA VAL A 39 3.71 33.16 30.59
C VAL A 39 4.09 34.61 30.90
N GLN A 40 5.37 34.88 31.19
CA GLN A 40 5.86 36.26 31.44
C GLN A 40 5.59 37.17 30.22
N LYS A 41 5.91 36.73 29.03
CA LYS A 41 5.71 37.52 27.82
C LYS A 41 4.23 37.70 27.46
N HIS A 42 3.42 36.63 27.63
CA HIS A 42 2.01 36.65 27.32
C HIS A 42 1.24 37.69 28.15
N PHE A 43 1.60 37.85 29.43
CA PHE A 43 0.95 38.80 30.34
C PHE A 43 1.74 40.10 30.56
N ASP A 44 2.88 40.22 29.90
CA ASP A 44 3.81 41.34 30.11
C ASP A 44 4.15 41.57 31.60
N LYS A 45 4.46 40.47 32.29
CA LYS A 45 4.74 40.48 33.74
C LYS A 45 6.07 39.78 34.06
N PRO A 46 6.86 40.36 35.01
CA PRO A 46 8.12 39.71 35.43
C PRO A 46 7.89 38.50 36.31
N ASN A 47 8.95 37.69 36.44
CA ASN A 47 8.98 36.58 37.42
C ASN A 47 8.67 37.07 38.83
N GLY A 48 7.93 36.30 39.60
CA GLY A 48 7.51 36.65 40.94
C GLY A 48 6.25 37.54 41.00
N THR A 49 5.57 37.77 39.89
CA THR A 49 4.30 38.53 39.84
C THR A 49 3.11 37.53 39.95
N LYS A 50 2.06 37.97 40.65
CA LYS A 50 0.79 37.23 40.76
C LYS A 50 -0.04 37.43 39.51
N LEU A 51 -0.66 36.35 39.03
CA LEU A 51 -1.69 36.37 37.98
C LEU A 51 -3.08 36.51 38.62
N THR A 52 -3.93 37.31 38.01
CA THR A 52 -5.34 37.43 38.40
C THR A 52 -6.19 36.30 37.80
N ASP A 53 -7.38 36.06 38.31
CA ASP A 53 -8.31 35.10 37.77
C ASP A 53 -8.75 35.47 36.34
N GLU A 54 -8.92 36.77 36.06
CA GLU A 54 -9.27 37.29 34.76
C GLU A 54 -8.16 37.04 33.75
N GLU A 55 -6.91 37.20 34.14
CA GLU A 55 -5.74 36.90 33.28
C GLU A 55 -5.67 35.40 32.99
N LEU A 56 -5.78 34.55 33.98
CA LEU A 56 -5.79 33.10 33.78
C LEU A 56 -6.96 32.66 32.90
N ALA A 57 -8.15 33.27 33.04
CA ALA A 57 -9.32 32.99 32.24
C ALA A 57 -9.25 33.55 30.81
N SER A 58 -8.38 34.54 30.57
CA SER A 58 -8.20 35.14 29.24
C SER A 58 -7.54 34.17 28.25
N VAL A 59 -6.76 33.19 28.72
CA VAL A 59 -6.05 32.21 27.89
C VAL A 59 -7.01 31.14 27.39
N LYS A 60 -7.51 31.32 26.20
CA LYS A 60 -8.43 30.39 25.51
C LYS A 60 -7.75 29.52 24.47
N GLU A 61 -6.63 29.95 23.94
CA GLU A 61 -5.88 29.24 22.91
C GLU A 61 -4.38 29.32 23.19
N ILE A 62 -3.67 28.20 22.99
CA ILE A 62 -2.22 28.11 22.99
C ILE A 62 -1.80 27.39 21.71
N ILE A 63 -0.95 28.04 20.89
CA ILE A 63 -0.42 27.50 19.62
C ILE A 63 1.10 27.65 19.63
N SER A 64 1.83 26.56 19.87
CA SER A 64 3.27 26.58 20.16
C SER A 64 4.13 27.30 19.10
N TRP A 65 3.80 27.15 17.80
CA TRP A 65 4.58 27.78 16.73
C TRP A 65 4.29 29.28 16.53
N LYS A 66 3.17 29.78 17.03
CA LYS A 66 2.87 31.23 17.03
C LYS A 66 3.48 31.94 18.23
N GLU A 67 3.64 31.24 19.33
CA GLU A 67 3.91 31.77 20.64
C GLU A 67 5.40 31.64 21.05
N ASN A 68 6.27 31.22 20.15
CA ASN A 68 7.70 31.01 20.42
C ASN A 68 7.97 30.12 21.66
N PHE A 69 7.50 28.89 21.63
CA PHE A 69 7.68 27.86 22.67
C PHE A 69 9.12 27.27 22.66
N SER A 70 10.12 28.09 22.45
CA SER A 70 11.51 27.61 22.40
C SER A 70 11.92 26.95 23.70
N ASN A 71 12.40 25.70 23.61
CA ASN A 71 12.88 24.91 24.74
C ASN A 71 11.83 24.61 25.83
N VAL A 72 10.55 24.54 25.49
CA VAL A 72 9.51 24.08 26.41
C VAL A 72 9.51 22.56 26.44
N GLU A 73 9.92 21.96 27.56
CA GLU A 73 9.98 20.50 27.75
C GLU A 73 8.73 19.95 28.47
N ASN A 74 8.03 20.78 29.23
CA ASN A 74 6.77 20.43 29.90
C ASN A 74 5.86 21.62 30.09
N LEU A 75 4.56 21.35 30.22
CA LEU A 75 3.52 22.38 30.40
C LEU A 75 2.90 22.34 31.79
N VAL A 76 3.63 21.95 32.82
CA VAL A 76 3.15 22.07 34.22
C VAL A 76 2.85 23.54 34.51
N GLY A 77 1.62 23.82 34.94
CA GLY A 77 1.05 25.17 35.05
C GLY A 77 -0.11 25.40 34.05
N ILE A 78 -0.23 24.57 32.99
CA ILE A 78 -1.33 24.67 32.03
C ILE A 78 -2.69 24.43 32.69
N GLN A 79 -2.74 23.67 33.77
CA GLN A 79 -3.96 23.38 34.56
C GLN A 79 -4.59 24.64 35.15
N TYR A 80 -3.86 25.76 35.26
CA TYR A 80 -4.38 27.04 35.76
C TYR A 80 -5.17 27.81 34.70
N PHE A 81 -4.97 27.51 33.42
CA PHE A 81 -5.76 28.09 32.32
C PHE A 81 -7.07 27.33 32.14
N THR A 82 -8.01 27.53 33.08
CA THR A 82 -9.26 26.76 33.15
C THR A 82 -10.23 27.01 32.00
N GLU A 83 -10.11 28.15 31.33
CA GLU A 83 -10.91 28.51 30.15
C GLU A 83 -10.23 28.16 28.82
N LEU A 84 -9.14 27.38 28.85
CA LEU A 84 -8.45 26.94 27.64
C LEU A 84 -9.37 26.03 26.80
N GLU A 85 -9.64 26.46 25.56
CA GLU A 85 -10.47 25.76 24.59
C GLU A 85 -9.65 25.05 23.52
N THR A 86 -8.49 25.58 23.16
CA THR A 86 -7.64 25.04 22.10
C THR A 86 -6.18 24.95 22.54
N LEU A 87 -5.60 23.77 22.40
CA LEU A 87 -4.17 23.55 22.57
C LEU A 87 -3.62 22.88 21.34
N ARG A 88 -2.62 23.53 20.68
CA ARG A 88 -1.89 22.99 19.55
C ARG A 88 -0.41 23.00 19.81
N LEU A 89 0.18 21.83 19.87
CA LEU A 89 1.60 21.64 20.10
C LEU A 89 2.26 21.09 18.85
N TYR A 90 3.36 21.70 18.48
CA TYR A 90 4.21 21.26 17.40
C TYR A 90 5.62 21.03 17.96
N ASN A 91 6.02 19.79 18.04
CA ASN A 91 7.35 19.42 18.48
C ASN A 91 8.28 19.34 17.26
N ASN A 92 9.40 20.09 17.32
CA ASN A 92 10.43 20.05 16.30
C ASN A 92 11.81 20.24 16.93
N ARG A 93 12.64 19.21 16.85
CA ARG A 93 13.99 19.22 17.43
C ARG A 93 14.90 20.27 16.83
N TYR A 94 14.77 20.54 15.53
CA TYR A 94 15.71 21.40 14.79
C TYR A 94 15.31 22.88 14.79
N ALA A 95 14.07 23.20 15.08
CA ALA A 95 13.57 24.57 15.03
C ALA A 95 13.46 25.22 16.42
N PHE A 96 14.06 24.65 17.46
CA PHE A 96 13.97 25.13 18.86
C PHE A 96 12.52 25.33 19.33
N GLN A 97 11.61 24.49 18.88
CA GLN A 97 10.21 24.52 19.28
C GLN A 97 9.96 23.61 20.50
N SER A 98 8.68 23.38 20.82
CA SER A 98 8.26 22.55 21.92
C SER A 98 8.91 21.15 21.90
N LEU A 99 9.27 20.63 23.08
CA LEU A 99 9.81 19.28 23.31
C LEU A 99 8.93 18.51 24.30
N VAL A 100 7.64 18.82 24.35
CA VAL A 100 6.69 18.26 25.34
C VAL A 100 6.47 16.78 25.06
N MET A 101 6.86 15.92 25.99
CA MET A 101 6.68 14.46 25.91
C MET A 101 5.60 13.92 26.84
N TYR A 102 5.28 14.64 27.89
CA TYR A 102 4.30 14.25 28.91
C TYR A 102 3.35 15.40 29.18
N LEU A 103 2.05 15.15 29.14
CA LEU A 103 1.04 16.20 29.22
C LEU A 103 -0.18 15.74 30.04
N ASP A 104 -0.59 16.54 31.02
CA ASP A 104 -1.84 16.35 31.77
C ASP A 104 -2.80 17.52 31.49
N LEU A 105 -3.91 17.25 30.82
CA LEU A 105 -4.96 18.21 30.51
C LEU A 105 -6.24 17.97 31.29
N SER A 106 -6.21 17.06 32.28
CA SER A 106 -7.41 16.65 33.03
C SER A 106 -8.13 17.78 33.75
N LYS A 107 -7.45 18.91 33.97
CA LYS A 107 -8.02 20.11 34.62
C LYS A 107 -8.56 21.15 33.61
N ASN A 108 -8.24 21.05 32.37
CA ASN A 108 -8.66 21.99 31.33
C ASN A 108 -10.04 21.61 30.78
N LYS A 109 -11.10 21.68 31.64
CA LYS A 109 -12.45 21.15 31.35
C LYS A 109 -13.18 21.85 30.21
N LYS A 110 -12.71 23.01 29.77
CA LYS A 110 -13.24 23.77 28.62
C LYS A 110 -12.58 23.38 27.30
N LEU A 111 -11.57 22.50 27.32
CA LEU A 111 -10.84 22.11 26.14
C LEU A 111 -11.76 21.43 25.12
N LYS A 112 -11.78 21.98 23.91
CA LYS A 112 -12.55 21.51 22.76
C LYS A 112 -11.64 20.83 21.72
N LYS A 113 -10.43 21.34 21.57
CA LYS A 113 -9.49 20.88 20.55
C LYS A 113 -8.09 20.68 21.12
N PHE A 114 -7.58 19.49 20.97
CA PHE A 114 -6.19 19.14 21.23
C PHE A 114 -5.53 18.68 19.94
N THR A 115 -4.38 19.26 19.61
CA THR A 115 -3.54 18.85 18.48
C THR A 115 -2.10 18.74 18.93
N PHE A 116 -1.49 17.61 18.67
CA PHE A 116 -0.06 17.37 18.82
C PHE A 116 0.49 16.82 17.51
N THR A 117 1.58 17.40 17.02
CA THR A 117 2.30 16.90 15.86
C THR A 117 3.79 17.00 16.13
N ALA A 118 4.51 15.92 15.92
CA ALA A 118 5.96 15.94 15.88
C ALA A 118 6.39 15.78 14.40
N ASN A 119 7.18 16.71 13.89
CA ASN A 119 7.61 16.66 12.51
C ASN A 119 9.13 16.61 12.41
N ASP A 120 9.62 15.60 11.71
CA ASP A 120 11.04 15.40 11.41
C ASP A 120 11.35 15.70 9.93
N TYR A 121 10.81 16.83 9.41
CA TYR A 121 10.96 17.23 8.00
C TYR A 121 12.43 17.48 7.56
N PHE A 122 13.39 17.32 8.43
CA PHE A 122 14.80 17.42 8.12
C PHE A 122 15.60 16.15 8.47
N ASN A 123 15.11 14.98 8.06
CA ASN A 123 16.01 13.86 7.86
C ASN A 123 16.52 13.93 6.41
N PRO A 124 17.76 14.39 6.14
CA PRO A 124 18.33 14.40 4.78
C PRO A 124 18.50 12.98 4.21
N TYR A 125 18.19 11.94 4.99
CA TYR A 125 18.24 10.52 4.61
C TYR A 125 16.84 9.92 4.42
N SER A 126 15.76 10.64 4.73
CA SER A 126 14.42 10.24 4.32
C SER A 126 14.15 10.77 2.92
N SER A 127 14.64 10.05 1.91
CA SER A 127 14.04 10.15 0.58
C SER A 127 12.61 9.60 0.72
N ALA A 128 11.69 10.46 1.12
CA ALA A 128 10.28 10.16 1.17
C ALA A 128 9.75 10.02 -0.25
N SER A 129 10.02 8.88 -0.87
CA SER A 129 9.10 8.28 -1.82
C SER A 129 8.00 7.66 -0.96
N HIS A 130 6.79 8.14 -1.08
CA HIS A 130 5.56 7.52 -0.59
C HIS A 130 5.42 6.14 -1.25
N GLY A 131 6.05 5.15 -0.69
CA GLY A 131 6.11 3.78 -1.19
C GLY A 131 6.78 2.89 -0.15
N ASN A 132 5.97 2.23 0.66
CA ASN A 132 6.24 0.95 1.34
C ASN A 132 7.68 0.69 1.82
N GLN A 133 8.21 1.55 2.66
CA GLN A 133 9.16 1.12 3.68
C GLN A 133 8.90 1.99 4.91
N ALA A 134 8.14 1.44 5.87
CA ALA A 134 8.30 1.85 7.24
C ALA A 134 9.80 1.70 7.54
N SER A 135 10.55 2.81 7.36
CA SER A 135 11.91 2.85 7.86
C SER A 135 11.77 2.57 9.34
N ARG A 136 12.16 1.36 9.76
CA ARG A 136 12.38 1.00 11.14
C ARG A 136 13.46 1.95 11.67
N ILE A 137 13.05 3.17 11.99
CA ILE A 137 13.84 4.01 12.86
C ILE A 137 13.79 3.26 14.18
N SER A 138 14.93 2.71 14.54
CA SER A 138 15.10 2.06 15.83
C SER A 138 14.58 3.03 16.90
N VAL A 139 13.47 2.70 17.55
CA VAL A 139 12.80 3.48 18.62
C VAL A 139 13.73 3.68 19.84
N SER A 140 14.96 3.23 19.73
CA SER A 140 16.03 3.38 20.72
C SER A 140 16.72 4.74 20.74
N ALA A 141 16.33 5.71 19.88
CA ALA A 141 16.86 7.07 20.00
C ALA A 141 16.14 7.79 21.15
N PRO A 142 16.77 7.91 22.33
CA PRO A 142 16.14 8.49 23.53
C PRO A 142 15.82 9.98 23.38
N ASP A 143 16.16 10.58 22.26
CA ASP A 143 16.22 12.03 22.06
C ASP A 143 15.14 12.60 21.14
N TYR A 144 14.20 11.76 20.61
CA TYR A 144 13.11 12.27 19.79
C TYR A 144 11.96 12.81 20.65
N PRO A 145 11.45 14.02 20.36
CA PRO A 145 10.40 14.67 21.14
C PRO A 145 9.00 14.12 20.83
N TYR A 146 8.86 12.79 20.75
CA TYR A 146 7.56 12.14 20.59
C TYR A 146 6.73 12.25 21.86
N LEU A 147 5.42 12.43 21.69
CA LEU A 147 4.49 12.38 22.81
C LEU A 147 4.47 10.96 23.40
N ARG A 148 4.82 10.83 24.68
CA ARG A 148 4.91 9.54 25.40
C ARG A 148 3.71 9.28 26.30
N SER A 149 3.06 10.33 26.76
CA SER A 149 1.87 10.24 27.61
C SER A 149 1.05 11.52 27.52
N VAL A 150 -0.25 11.36 27.37
CA VAL A 150 -1.23 12.46 27.46
C VAL A 150 -2.44 12.00 28.28
N ASN A 151 -2.87 12.82 29.22
CA ASN A 151 -4.10 12.60 29.97
C ASN A 151 -5.21 13.49 29.40
N LEU A 152 -6.12 12.88 28.65
CA LEU A 152 -7.29 13.50 28.03
C LEU A 152 -8.62 13.02 28.66
N LYS A 153 -8.54 12.27 29.75
CA LYS A 153 -9.69 11.68 30.40
C LYS A 153 -10.60 12.72 31.05
N ASP A 154 -11.91 12.47 31.01
CA ASP A 154 -12.93 13.31 31.68
C ASP A 154 -12.94 14.78 31.16
N LEU A 155 -12.79 15.00 29.87
CA LEU A 155 -12.88 16.30 29.21
C LEU A 155 -14.24 16.45 28.48
N PRO A 156 -15.27 16.96 29.17
CA PRO A 156 -16.65 16.91 28.66
C PRO A 156 -16.90 17.77 27.42
N ASN A 157 -16.04 18.75 27.15
CA ASN A 157 -16.17 19.63 25.99
C ASN A 157 -15.25 19.23 24.83
N LEU A 158 -14.44 18.17 24.96
CA LEU A 158 -13.49 17.77 23.95
C LEU A 158 -14.20 17.23 22.72
N GLU A 159 -13.98 17.87 21.56
CA GLU A 159 -14.58 17.55 20.28
C GLU A 159 -13.55 16.96 19.29
N THR A 160 -12.32 17.43 19.36
CA THR A 160 -11.28 17.04 18.38
C THR A 160 -9.99 16.68 19.09
N VAL A 161 -9.48 15.50 18.77
CA VAL A 161 -8.14 15.01 19.15
C VAL A 161 -7.38 14.69 17.88
N VAL A 162 -6.21 15.31 17.69
CA VAL A 162 -5.28 15.00 16.60
C VAL A 162 -3.91 14.80 17.24
N ILE A 163 -3.36 13.60 17.10
CA ILE A 163 -2.03 13.23 17.60
C ILE A 163 -1.30 12.52 16.49
N ASP A 164 -0.23 13.13 16.01
CA ASP A 164 0.57 12.58 14.93
C ASP A 164 2.03 12.47 15.32
N GLU A 165 2.70 11.39 14.93
CA GLU A 165 4.08 11.08 15.30
C GLU A 165 4.26 10.98 16.83
N HIS A 166 3.84 9.86 17.41
CA HIS A 166 3.87 9.61 18.85
C HIS A 166 4.41 8.22 19.19
N ILE A 167 4.67 8.00 20.49
CA ILE A 167 4.97 6.68 21.08
C ILE A 167 4.14 6.46 22.36
N LEU A 168 2.85 6.76 22.28
CA LEU A 168 1.90 6.50 23.35
C LEU A 168 1.74 4.99 23.54
N SER A 169 1.85 4.50 24.76
CA SER A 169 1.49 3.11 25.09
C SER A 169 0.01 2.93 25.41
N GLU A 170 -0.64 4.00 25.84
CA GLU A 170 -2.06 4.02 26.19
C GLU A 170 -2.69 5.37 25.81
N LEU A 171 -3.95 5.34 25.36
CA LEU A 171 -4.79 6.52 25.18
C LEU A 171 -6.15 6.30 25.83
N ASP A 172 -6.49 7.10 26.86
CA ASP A 172 -7.78 7.05 27.57
C ASP A 172 -8.62 8.28 27.24
N LEU A 173 -9.71 8.07 26.48
CA LEU A 173 -10.66 9.10 26.05
C LEU A 173 -12.03 8.95 26.74
N ARG A 174 -12.11 8.17 27.82
CA ARG A 174 -13.33 8.05 28.60
C ARG A 174 -13.69 9.38 29.27
N GLY A 175 -14.97 9.66 29.44
CA GLY A 175 -15.45 10.94 29.95
C GLY A 175 -15.41 12.09 28.93
N CYS A 176 -15.30 11.77 27.62
CA CYS A 176 -15.28 12.73 26.51
C CYS A 176 -16.49 12.51 25.59
N PRO A 177 -17.73 12.78 26.01
CA PRO A 177 -18.95 12.43 25.27
C PRO A 177 -19.16 13.21 23.99
N ASN A 178 -18.52 14.37 23.84
CA ASN A 178 -18.70 15.27 22.71
C ASN A 178 -17.66 15.09 21.58
N LEU A 179 -16.85 14.02 21.63
CA LEU A 179 -15.88 13.71 20.57
C LEU A 179 -16.57 13.55 19.23
N LYS A 180 -16.05 14.24 18.22
CA LYS A 180 -16.48 14.22 16.81
C LYS A 180 -15.38 13.65 15.90
N THR A 181 -14.15 13.99 16.19
CA THR A 181 -12.97 13.60 15.40
C THR A 181 -11.84 13.14 16.32
N VAL A 182 -11.35 11.94 16.07
CA VAL A 182 -10.15 11.39 16.70
C VAL A 182 -9.23 10.90 15.58
N GLU A 183 -8.08 11.53 15.46
CA GLU A 183 -7.00 11.16 14.54
C GLU A 183 -5.74 10.93 15.37
N VAL A 184 -5.32 9.68 15.43
CA VAL A 184 -4.11 9.27 16.14
C VAL A 184 -3.32 8.43 15.17
N THR A 185 -2.20 8.97 14.68
CA THR A 185 -1.50 8.42 13.53
C THR A 185 0.00 8.33 13.76
N ASN A 186 0.66 7.46 12.99
CA ASN A 186 2.11 7.30 13.03
C ASN A 186 2.66 7.02 14.43
N GLY A 187 2.00 6.10 15.13
CA GLY A 187 2.31 5.72 16.51
C GLY A 187 3.44 4.72 16.65
N HIS A 188 4.14 4.37 15.58
CA HIS A 188 5.24 3.40 15.57
C HIS A 188 4.88 2.07 16.27
N ASN A 189 3.63 1.61 16.10
CA ASN A 189 3.08 0.40 16.73
C ASN A 189 3.23 0.37 18.26
N SER A 190 2.99 1.51 18.92
CA SER A 190 3.25 1.66 20.37
C SER A 190 2.01 1.50 21.25
N ILE A 191 0.80 1.72 20.72
CA ILE A 191 -0.44 1.68 21.52
C ILE A 191 -0.82 0.23 21.78
N SER A 192 -0.75 -0.16 23.07
CA SER A 192 -1.26 -1.45 23.55
C SER A 192 -2.68 -1.34 24.11
N THR A 193 -3.19 -0.14 24.35
CA THR A 193 -4.53 0.07 24.90
C THR A 193 -5.10 1.41 24.48
N ILE A 194 -6.30 1.40 23.88
CA ILE A 194 -7.12 2.59 23.67
C ILE A 194 -8.48 2.39 24.34
N LYS A 195 -8.98 3.42 25.06
CA LYS A 195 -10.22 3.33 25.83
C LYS A 195 -11.20 4.43 25.45
N PHE A 196 -12.40 4.04 25.13
CA PHE A 196 -13.53 4.91 24.87
C PHE A 196 -14.70 4.58 25.80
N ASP A 197 -15.54 5.57 26.12
CA ASP A 197 -16.93 5.35 26.48
C ASP A 197 -17.78 5.36 25.20
N LYS A 198 -19.10 5.29 25.32
CA LYS A 198 -20.00 5.38 24.17
C LYS A 198 -19.96 6.79 23.55
N CYS A 199 -19.36 6.89 22.37
CA CYS A 199 -19.14 8.14 21.63
C CYS A 199 -20.24 8.35 20.58
N LEU A 200 -21.36 8.96 20.98
CA LEU A 200 -22.53 9.16 20.11
C LEU A 200 -22.33 10.23 19.03
N HIS A 201 -21.32 11.08 19.16
CA HIS A 201 -21.04 12.17 18.23
C HIS A 201 -19.81 11.92 17.36
N LEU A 202 -19.11 10.78 17.56
CA LEU A 202 -17.89 10.47 16.80
C LEU A 202 -18.26 10.11 15.35
N GLU A 203 -17.78 10.92 14.44
CA GLU A 203 -17.99 10.77 13.00
C GLU A 203 -16.70 10.31 12.27
N THR A 204 -15.54 10.71 12.77
CA THR A 204 -14.25 10.38 12.15
C THR A 204 -13.31 9.76 13.17
N LEU A 205 -12.79 8.57 12.83
CA LEU A 205 -11.76 7.88 13.59
C LEU A 205 -10.64 7.43 12.64
N ASN A 206 -9.44 7.95 12.87
CA ASN A 206 -8.24 7.56 12.15
C ASN A 206 -7.19 7.05 13.15
N LEU A 207 -6.81 5.79 13.01
CA LEU A 207 -5.86 5.07 13.86
C LEU A 207 -4.78 4.38 13.02
N ASN A 208 -4.35 5.04 11.94
CA ASN A 208 -3.33 4.51 11.04
C ASN A 208 -1.99 4.34 11.76
N ASN A 209 -1.37 3.16 11.61
CA ASN A 209 -0.03 2.83 12.10
C ASN A 209 0.18 3.14 13.60
N CYS A 210 -0.75 2.66 14.45
CA CYS A 210 -0.79 3.00 15.87
C CYS A 210 -0.56 1.82 16.81
N PHE A 211 -1.17 0.68 16.52
CA PHE A 211 -1.29 -0.41 17.50
C PHE A 211 -0.08 -1.33 17.51
N ASP A 212 0.26 -1.83 18.70
CA ASP A 212 1.25 -2.88 18.83
C ASP A 212 0.73 -4.23 18.27
N TYR A 213 1.65 -5.18 18.09
CA TYR A 213 1.35 -6.48 17.48
C TYR A 213 0.34 -7.35 18.26
N ASN A 214 0.04 -7.00 19.51
CA ASN A 214 -0.87 -7.73 20.38
C ASN A 214 -2.27 -7.13 20.40
N TYR A 215 -2.45 -5.93 19.83
CA TYR A 215 -3.72 -5.25 19.82
C TYR A 215 -4.55 -5.70 18.60
N ASN A 216 -5.55 -6.53 18.86
CA ASN A 216 -6.36 -7.15 17.79
C ASN A 216 -7.87 -7.00 17.97
N TYR A 217 -8.32 -6.22 18.97
CA TYR A 217 -9.73 -6.06 19.26
C TYR A 217 -10.11 -4.63 19.61
N MET A 218 -11.20 -4.14 19.01
CA MET A 218 -11.87 -2.88 19.38
C MET A 218 -13.38 -3.08 19.36
N ASP A 219 -14.08 -2.53 20.36
CA ASP A 219 -15.54 -2.54 20.41
C ASP A 219 -16.12 -1.38 19.57
N TRP A 220 -16.43 -1.66 18.31
CA TRP A 220 -16.99 -0.68 17.39
C TRP A 220 -18.42 -0.24 17.76
N SER A 221 -19.14 -0.99 18.60
CA SER A 221 -20.49 -0.62 19.06
C SER A 221 -20.52 0.65 19.93
N LEU A 222 -19.38 1.06 20.45
CA LEU A 222 -19.22 2.31 21.18
C LEU A 222 -19.37 3.56 20.28
N MET A 223 -19.26 3.39 18.94
CA MET A 223 -19.20 4.50 17.97
C MET A 223 -20.27 4.36 16.86
N PRO A 224 -21.56 4.28 17.18
CA PRO A 224 -22.61 3.89 16.25
C PRO A 224 -22.85 4.89 15.11
N ASN A 225 -22.36 6.13 15.24
CA ASN A 225 -22.54 7.18 14.25
C ASN A 225 -21.28 7.45 13.41
N LEU A 226 -20.29 6.56 13.50
CA LEU A 226 -19.04 6.69 12.74
C LEU A 226 -19.33 6.66 11.23
N LYS A 227 -18.76 7.63 10.51
CA LYS A 227 -18.85 7.80 9.06
C LYS A 227 -17.56 7.47 8.35
N HIS A 228 -16.43 7.82 8.95
CA HIS A 228 -15.12 7.67 8.37
C HIS A 228 -14.21 6.91 9.32
N LEU A 229 -13.74 5.75 8.88
CA LEU A 229 -12.83 4.91 9.63
C LEU A 229 -11.58 4.59 8.81
N ASN A 230 -10.43 4.86 9.41
CA ASN A 230 -9.14 4.40 8.91
C ASN A 230 -8.41 3.63 10.03
N VAL A 231 -8.04 2.39 9.74
CA VAL A 231 -7.23 1.51 10.60
C VAL A 231 -6.07 0.89 9.82
N ASP A 232 -5.58 1.60 8.79
CA ASP A 232 -4.47 1.12 7.95
C ASP A 232 -3.19 0.85 8.73
N ASP A 233 -2.33 0.01 8.16
CA ASP A 233 -0.98 -0.27 8.69
C ASP A 233 -0.98 -0.71 10.16
N ASN A 234 -1.92 -1.59 10.52
CA ASN A 234 -1.99 -2.21 11.84
C ASN A 234 -1.88 -3.75 11.72
N HIS A 235 -2.25 -4.47 12.78
CA HIS A 235 -2.08 -5.92 12.86
C HIS A 235 -3.39 -6.67 13.09
N PHE A 236 -4.53 -6.09 12.69
CA PHE A 236 -5.82 -6.74 12.84
C PHE A 236 -5.89 -8.03 12.00
N GLU A 237 -6.36 -9.12 12.62
CA GLU A 237 -6.56 -10.41 11.95
C GLU A 237 -8.00 -10.59 11.46
N SER A 238 -8.97 -9.92 12.10
CA SER A 238 -10.36 -9.90 11.69
C SER A 238 -11.02 -8.59 12.09
N LEU A 239 -11.97 -8.13 11.25
CA LEU A 239 -12.73 -6.91 11.52
C LEU A 239 -14.21 -7.15 11.25
N ASP A 240 -15.05 -6.87 12.27
CA ASP A 240 -16.51 -6.90 12.16
C ASP A 240 -17.07 -5.51 12.39
N PHE A 241 -17.52 -4.88 11.30
CA PHE A 241 -18.12 -3.56 11.30
C PHE A 241 -19.65 -3.59 11.21
N SER A 242 -20.28 -4.73 11.51
CA SER A 242 -21.74 -4.89 11.43
C SER A 242 -22.53 -3.90 12.31
N SER A 243 -21.91 -3.33 13.34
CA SER A 243 -22.48 -2.28 14.20
C SER A 243 -22.42 -0.87 13.58
N LEU A 244 -21.61 -0.63 12.54
CA LEU A 244 -21.33 0.68 11.96
C LEU A 244 -22.23 0.99 10.75
N GLN A 245 -23.54 1.09 10.97
CA GLN A 245 -24.53 1.27 9.90
C GLN A 245 -24.44 2.63 9.19
N ASN A 246 -23.74 3.61 9.77
CA ASN A 246 -23.56 4.94 9.20
C ASN A 246 -22.23 5.10 8.45
N LEU A 247 -21.41 4.04 8.37
CA LEU A 247 -20.10 4.11 7.77
C LEU A 247 -20.19 4.46 6.27
N GLU A 248 -19.47 5.50 5.86
CA GLU A 248 -19.42 6.00 4.49
C GLU A 248 -18.06 5.72 3.82
N SER A 249 -16.97 5.69 4.60
CA SER A 249 -15.66 5.31 4.11
C SER A 249 -14.93 4.42 5.12
N LEU A 250 -14.32 3.37 4.60
CA LEU A 250 -13.50 2.42 5.35
C LEU A 250 -12.16 2.23 4.65
N SER A 251 -11.09 2.41 5.41
CA SER A 251 -9.75 1.98 5.02
C SER A 251 -9.17 1.04 6.08
N CYS A 252 -8.75 -0.14 5.67
CA CYS A 252 -8.12 -1.16 6.51
C CYS A 252 -6.91 -1.82 5.79
N HIS A 253 -6.29 -1.04 4.92
CA HIS A 253 -5.11 -1.37 4.14
C HIS A 253 -3.96 -1.90 5.01
N PHE A 254 -3.14 -2.84 4.48
CA PHE A 254 -2.00 -3.43 5.16
C PHE A 254 -2.27 -3.91 6.59
N ASN A 255 -3.29 -4.76 6.72
CA ASN A 255 -3.59 -5.53 7.92
C ASN A 255 -3.55 -7.04 7.61
N HIS A 256 -3.47 -7.89 8.63
CA HIS A 256 -3.51 -9.35 8.46
C HIS A 256 -4.93 -9.92 8.42
N ILE A 257 -5.91 -9.11 7.96
CA ILE A 257 -7.32 -9.44 7.98
C ILE A 257 -7.57 -10.66 7.08
N THR A 258 -8.12 -11.72 7.67
CA THR A 258 -8.55 -12.93 6.95
C THR A 258 -10.06 -12.93 6.68
N SER A 259 -10.83 -12.15 7.46
CA SER A 259 -12.27 -11.95 7.30
C SER A 259 -12.67 -10.52 7.58
N LEU A 260 -13.54 -9.96 6.72
CA LEU A 260 -14.06 -8.60 6.81
C LEU A 260 -15.59 -8.63 6.73
N ASN A 261 -16.30 -8.26 7.81
CA ASN A 261 -17.74 -8.18 7.82
C ASN A 261 -18.21 -6.71 7.71
N ILE A 262 -18.73 -6.35 6.54
CA ILE A 262 -19.30 -5.03 6.21
C ILE A 262 -20.77 -5.11 5.79
N SER A 263 -21.44 -6.24 6.03
CA SER A 263 -22.78 -6.55 5.52
C SER A 263 -23.85 -5.51 5.90
N ASN A 264 -23.71 -4.86 7.06
CA ASN A 264 -24.63 -3.82 7.54
C ASN A 264 -24.20 -2.40 7.17
N CYS A 265 -23.01 -2.20 6.58
CA CYS A 265 -22.51 -0.88 6.19
C CYS A 265 -23.14 -0.41 4.87
N ARG A 266 -24.46 -0.27 4.80
CA ARG A 266 -25.19 0.03 3.56
C ARG A 266 -24.93 1.43 2.98
N LYS A 267 -24.39 2.35 3.79
CA LYS A 267 -24.00 3.69 3.36
C LYS A 267 -22.56 3.78 2.86
N LEU A 268 -21.84 2.67 2.90
CA LEU A 268 -20.42 2.63 2.51
C LEU A 268 -20.28 3.01 1.03
N LYS A 269 -19.50 4.06 0.76
CA LYS A 269 -19.22 4.61 -0.58
C LYS A 269 -17.81 4.24 -1.07
N SER A 270 -16.87 4.11 -0.14
CA SER A 270 -15.47 3.80 -0.44
C SER A 270 -14.94 2.74 0.51
N LEU A 271 -14.34 1.70 -0.06
CA LEU A 271 -13.66 0.63 0.66
C LEU A 271 -12.23 0.50 0.16
N ILE A 272 -11.26 0.58 1.08
CA ILE A 272 -9.85 0.23 0.82
C ILE A 272 -9.49 -0.91 1.76
N CYS A 273 -9.22 -2.09 1.20
CA CYS A 273 -8.79 -3.27 1.95
C CYS A 273 -7.56 -3.94 1.31
N SER A 274 -6.79 -3.16 0.55
CA SER A 274 -5.61 -3.63 -0.15
C SER A 274 -4.53 -4.16 0.82
N GLY A 275 -3.70 -5.11 0.35
CA GLY A 275 -2.64 -5.68 1.16
C GLY A 275 -3.12 -6.50 2.36
N THR A 276 -4.35 -7.03 2.31
CA THR A 276 -4.91 -7.90 3.36
C THR A 276 -4.90 -9.37 2.96
N ASP A 277 -5.13 -10.24 3.96
CA ASP A 277 -5.13 -11.70 3.80
C ASP A 277 -6.54 -12.30 3.57
N ILE A 278 -7.52 -11.47 3.17
CA ILE A 278 -8.90 -11.91 2.91
C ILE A 278 -8.93 -12.96 1.80
N LYS A 279 -9.75 -14.02 2.02
CA LYS A 279 -9.99 -15.07 1.03
C LYS A 279 -11.21 -14.81 0.16
N THR A 280 -12.20 -14.11 0.71
CA THR A 280 -13.43 -13.72 0.01
C THR A 280 -13.81 -12.29 0.39
N LEU A 281 -14.39 -11.56 -0.54
CA LEU A 281 -14.91 -10.21 -0.30
C LEU A 281 -16.31 -10.11 -0.90
N ASP A 282 -17.31 -9.95 -0.04
CA ASP A 282 -18.70 -9.78 -0.45
C ASP A 282 -19.19 -8.37 -0.09
N CYS A 283 -19.32 -7.53 -1.13
CA CYS A 283 -19.87 -6.18 -1.04
C CYS A 283 -21.27 -6.08 -1.65
N SER A 284 -21.95 -7.20 -1.90
CA SER A 284 -23.25 -7.23 -2.59
C SER A 284 -24.37 -6.49 -1.84
N MET A 285 -24.23 -6.35 -0.52
CA MET A 285 -25.19 -5.61 0.33
C MET A 285 -24.85 -4.12 0.50
N ASN A 286 -23.74 -3.66 -0.05
CA ASN A 286 -23.26 -2.29 0.08
C ASN A 286 -23.68 -1.46 -1.16
N ASP A 287 -24.99 -1.26 -1.34
CA ASP A 287 -25.57 -0.64 -2.53
C ASP A 287 -25.05 0.77 -2.84
N SER A 288 -24.54 1.48 -1.84
CA SER A 288 -23.96 2.82 -1.98
C SER A 288 -22.50 2.80 -2.42
N LEU A 289 -21.86 1.62 -2.50
CA LEU A 289 -20.42 1.52 -2.79
C LEU A 289 -20.13 1.92 -4.25
N ILE A 290 -19.26 2.91 -4.40
CA ILE A 290 -18.84 3.46 -5.69
C ILE A 290 -17.37 3.23 -6.00
N SER A 291 -16.55 2.98 -4.97
CA SER A 291 -15.11 2.75 -5.12
C SER A 291 -14.65 1.63 -4.21
N VAL A 292 -13.86 0.72 -4.78
CA VAL A 292 -13.22 -0.38 -4.03
C VAL A 292 -11.76 -0.55 -4.46
N ASP A 293 -10.88 -0.70 -3.47
CA ASP A 293 -9.48 -1.09 -3.66
C ASP A 293 -9.19 -2.37 -2.85
N PHE A 294 -8.93 -3.46 -3.55
CA PHE A 294 -8.49 -4.74 -3.01
C PHE A 294 -7.15 -5.20 -3.61
N SER A 295 -6.33 -4.23 -4.02
CA SER A 295 -4.97 -4.50 -4.52
C SER A 295 -4.16 -5.33 -3.53
N GLU A 296 -3.25 -6.15 -4.03
CA GLU A 296 -2.37 -7.00 -3.22
C GLU A 296 -3.09 -7.99 -2.27
N CYS A 297 -4.39 -8.20 -2.39
CA CYS A 297 -5.12 -9.24 -1.68
C CYS A 297 -4.83 -10.62 -2.30
N LYS A 298 -3.60 -11.10 -2.12
CA LYS A 298 -3.04 -12.29 -2.81
C LYS A 298 -3.69 -13.60 -2.40
N LYS A 299 -4.47 -13.61 -1.31
CA LYS A 299 -5.17 -14.80 -0.81
C LYS A 299 -6.63 -14.90 -1.26
N LEU A 300 -7.13 -13.91 -2.01
CA LEU A 300 -8.46 -14.00 -2.61
C LEU A 300 -8.57 -15.23 -3.51
N GLU A 301 -9.63 -16.00 -3.33
CA GLU A 301 -9.91 -17.25 -4.05
C GLU A 301 -10.85 -17.01 -5.25
N GLU A 302 -11.66 -15.92 -5.20
CA GLU A 302 -12.57 -15.51 -6.27
C GLU A 302 -12.62 -13.97 -6.41
N PHE A 303 -13.06 -13.49 -7.59
CA PHE A 303 -13.26 -12.05 -7.77
C PHE A 303 -14.38 -11.55 -6.84
N PRO A 304 -14.19 -10.39 -6.16
CA PRO A 304 -15.16 -9.87 -5.20
C PRO A 304 -16.56 -9.69 -5.77
N LYS A 305 -17.58 -9.97 -4.94
CA LYS A 305 -18.98 -9.66 -5.28
C LYS A 305 -19.24 -8.18 -5.03
N LEU A 306 -19.33 -7.40 -6.10
CA LEU A 306 -19.50 -5.95 -6.04
C LEU A 306 -20.94 -5.54 -6.43
N PRO A 307 -21.45 -4.40 -5.91
CA PRO A 307 -22.74 -3.89 -6.33
C PRO A 307 -22.70 -3.34 -7.76
N LYS A 308 -23.84 -3.37 -8.47
CA LYS A 308 -23.95 -2.86 -9.85
C LYS A 308 -23.63 -1.37 -9.99
N GLY A 309 -23.71 -0.61 -8.89
CA GLY A 309 -23.43 0.82 -8.83
C GLY A 309 -21.97 1.19 -8.83
N ILE A 310 -21.06 0.22 -8.75
CA ILE A 310 -19.60 0.46 -8.66
C ILE A 310 -19.09 1.28 -9.86
N LYS A 311 -18.24 2.27 -9.58
CA LYS A 311 -17.63 3.16 -10.59
C LYS A 311 -16.13 3.03 -10.70
N SER A 312 -15.46 2.68 -9.61
CA SER A 312 -14.00 2.57 -9.56
C SER A 312 -13.59 1.25 -8.93
N ILE A 313 -12.79 0.47 -9.64
CA ILE A 313 -12.19 -0.78 -9.16
C ILE A 313 -10.67 -0.66 -9.27
N THR A 314 -9.99 -0.86 -8.13
CA THR A 314 -8.53 -0.99 -8.07
C THR A 314 -8.22 -2.39 -7.54
N CYS A 315 -7.44 -3.16 -8.33
CA CYS A 315 -7.14 -4.57 -8.04
C CYS A 315 -5.72 -4.95 -8.47
N GLN A 316 -4.76 -4.05 -8.28
CA GLN A 316 -3.37 -4.29 -8.66
C GLN A 316 -2.82 -5.55 -7.97
N TYR A 317 -2.00 -6.33 -8.67
CA TYR A 317 -1.41 -7.58 -8.19
C TYR A 317 -2.43 -8.67 -7.80
N VAL A 318 -3.67 -8.61 -8.37
CA VAL A 318 -4.72 -9.60 -8.16
C VAL A 318 -5.09 -10.25 -9.50
N PRO A 319 -4.63 -11.47 -9.80
CA PRO A 319 -4.82 -12.10 -11.11
C PRO A 319 -6.26 -12.55 -11.39
N LEU A 320 -7.15 -12.48 -10.41
CA LEU A 320 -8.55 -12.92 -10.53
C LEU A 320 -9.39 -12.10 -11.51
N LEU A 321 -8.94 -10.93 -11.92
CA LEU A 321 -9.65 -10.11 -12.91
C LEU A 321 -9.80 -10.84 -14.26
N ALA A 322 -8.89 -11.74 -14.59
CA ALA A 322 -8.98 -12.54 -15.83
C ALA A 322 -10.27 -13.39 -15.91
N THR A 323 -10.87 -13.72 -14.76
CA THR A 323 -12.11 -14.51 -14.66
C THR A 323 -13.34 -13.67 -14.39
N ALA A 324 -13.19 -12.35 -14.16
CA ALA A 324 -14.28 -11.45 -13.82
C ALA A 324 -15.13 -11.09 -15.05
N ASP A 325 -16.45 -11.10 -14.89
CA ASP A 325 -17.35 -10.54 -15.88
C ASP A 325 -17.63 -9.06 -15.61
N LEU A 326 -16.84 -8.18 -16.22
CA LEU A 326 -16.98 -6.73 -16.06
C LEU A 326 -18.29 -6.16 -16.63
N SER A 327 -19.03 -6.93 -17.45
CA SER A 327 -20.35 -6.50 -17.96
C SER A 327 -21.42 -6.40 -16.85
N LEU A 328 -21.16 -7.00 -15.68
CA LEU A 328 -22.00 -6.87 -14.50
C LEU A 328 -21.94 -5.46 -13.87
N TYR A 329 -20.97 -4.64 -14.26
CA TYR A 329 -20.71 -3.32 -13.67
C TYR A 329 -20.89 -2.19 -14.72
N PRO A 330 -22.13 -1.92 -15.17
CA PRO A 330 -22.38 -0.98 -16.28
C PRO A 330 -21.99 0.47 -15.97
N ASN A 331 -21.81 0.81 -14.68
CA ASN A 331 -21.41 2.15 -14.25
C ASN A 331 -19.89 2.30 -14.06
N LEU A 332 -19.10 1.26 -14.39
CA LEU A 332 -17.64 1.28 -14.22
C LEU A 332 -17.02 2.33 -15.14
N THR A 333 -16.34 3.32 -14.53
CA THR A 333 -15.63 4.41 -15.20
C THR A 333 -14.13 4.40 -14.97
N GLU A 334 -13.68 3.73 -13.93
CA GLU A 334 -12.25 3.65 -13.59
C GLU A 334 -11.86 2.21 -13.25
N LEU A 335 -10.84 1.70 -13.94
CA LEU A 335 -10.26 0.39 -13.68
C LEU A 335 -8.74 0.49 -13.57
N ASN A 336 -8.22 0.11 -12.40
CA ASN A 336 -6.79 -0.06 -12.21
C ASN A 336 -6.47 -1.54 -11.97
N ALA A 337 -5.97 -2.17 -13.00
CA ALA A 337 -5.65 -3.60 -13.07
C ALA A 337 -4.18 -3.84 -13.49
N ALA A 338 -3.27 -3.02 -12.97
CA ALA A 338 -1.84 -3.22 -13.21
C ALA A 338 -1.34 -4.48 -12.49
N TYR A 339 -0.40 -5.21 -13.09
CA TYR A 339 0.19 -6.43 -12.52
C TYR A 339 -0.83 -7.54 -12.19
N CYS A 340 -1.85 -7.73 -13.03
CA CYS A 340 -2.92 -8.71 -12.81
C CYS A 340 -2.77 -9.98 -13.65
N ASP A 341 -1.60 -10.22 -14.24
CA ASP A 341 -1.28 -11.39 -15.08
C ASP A 341 -2.25 -11.59 -16.28
N LEU A 342 -2.90 -10.51 -16.72
CA LEU A 342 -3.84 -10.54 -17.85
C LEU A 342 -3.12 -10.86 -19.14
N LYS A 343 -3.62 -11.85 -19.87
CA LYS A 343 -3.17 -12.18 -21.24
C LYS A 343 -4.02 -11.51 -22.30
N THR A 344 -5.28 -11.21 -21.99
CA THR A 344 -6.25 -10.52 -22.84
C THR A 344 -7.08 -9.56 -22.01
N PHE A 345 -7.68 -8.55 -22.67
CA PHE A 345 -8.64 -7.66 -22.04
C PHE A 345 -9.74 -7.31 -23.06
N ASP A 346 -10.99 -7.65 -22.71
CA ASP A 346 -12.15 -7.34 -23.54
C ASP A 346 -12.79 -6.01 -23.09
N ALA A 347 -12.40 -4.91 -23.73
CA ALA A 347 -12.91 -3.59 -23.44
C ALA A 347 -14.41 -3.44 -23.72
N SER A 348 -15.02 -4.32 -24.53
CA SER A 348 -16.45 -4.27 -24.83
C SER A 348 -17.34 -4.53 -23.60
N LYS A 349 -16.79 -5.15 -22.57
CA LYS A 349 -17.45 -5.41 -21.28
C LYS A 349 -17.58 -4.18 -20.37
N CYS A 350 -16.81 -3.11 -20.63
CA CYS A 350 -16.72 -1.94 -19.78
C CYS A 350 -16.63 -0.61 -20.57
N ARG A 351 -17.61 -0.40 -21.46
CA ARG A 351 -17.60 0.69 -22.47
C ARG A 351 -17.61 2.12 -21.91
N ASN A 352 -17.92 2.29 -20.61
CA ASN A 352 -18.00 3.58 -19.96
C ASN A 352 -16.69 4.00 -19.27
N LEU A 353 -15.60 3.25 -19.47
CA LEU A 353 -14.32 3.60 -18.87
C LEU A 353 -13.81 4.96 -19.35
N VAL A 354 -13.38 5.75 -18.37
CA VAL A 354 -12.72 7.06 -18.52
C VAL A 354 -11.25 6.97 -18.11
N ALA A 355 -10.93 6.09 -17.15
CA ALA A 355 -9.56 5.83 -16.70
C ALA A 355 -9.28 4.33 -16.74
N LEU A 356 -8.13 3.96 -17.30
CA LEU A 356 -7.73 2.56 -17.48
C LEU A 356 -6.23 2.40 -17.23
N ASN A 357 -5.88 1.53 -16.28
CA ASN A 357 -4.51 1.12 -16.05
C ASN A 357 -4.39 -0.40 -16.21
N LEU A 358 -3.73 -0.83 -17.27
CA LEU A 358 -3.40 -2.23 -17.56
C LEU A 358 -1.88 -2.47 -17.59
N ASN A 359 -1.09 -1.57 -17.01
CA ASN A 359 0.36 -1.68 -17.03
C ASN A 359 0.85 -3.02 -16.46
N TYR A 360 1.97 -3.49 -17.02
CA TYR A 360 2.70 -4.65 -16.52
C TYR A 360 1.89 -5.95 -16.47
N ASN A 361 0.99 -6.11 -17.44
CA ASN A 361 0.32 -7.38 -17.74
C ASN A 361 1.03 -8.10 -18.91
N PHE A 362 0.43 -9.16 -19.40
CA PHE A 362 0.95 -9.98 -20.49
C PHE A 362 0.08 -9.88 -21.75
N ILE A 363 -0.61 -8.75 -21.94
CA ILE A 363 -1.50 -8.52 -23.08
C ILE A 363 -0.65 -8.31 -24.34
N SER A 364 -0.86 -9.14 -25.34
CA SER A 364 -0.11 -9.09 -26.60
C SER A 364 -0.81 -8.30 -27.69
N ALA A 365 -2.14 -8.18 -27.61
CA ALA A 365 -2.97 -7.42 -28.53
C ALA A 365 -4.14 -6.79 -27.77
N LEU A 366 -4.53 -5.55 -28.12
CA LEU A 366 -5.53 -4.79 -27.39
C LEU A 366 -6.35 -3.92 -28.35
N ASP A 367 -7.68 -4.05 -28.30
CA ASP A 367 -8.62 -3.17 -29.01
C ASP A 367 -9.40 -2.32 -28.01
N LEU A 368 -9.22 -1.02 -28.08
CA LEU A 368 -9.90 -0.02 -27.25
C LEU A 368 -10.91 0.82 -28.04
N SER A 369 -11.20 0.48 -29.30
CA SER A 369 -12.05 1.26 -30.20
C SER A 369 -13.45 1.55 -29.65
N CYS A 370 -13.95 0.70 -28.75
CA CYS A 370 -15.27 0.85 -28.11
C CYS A 370 -15.28 1.85 -26.93
N LEU A 371 -14.11 2.28 -26.42
CA LEU A 371 -14.00 3.16 -25.24
C LEU A 371 -14.00 4.64 -25.64
N LYS A 372 -15.16 5.17 -26.03
CA LYS A 372 -15.29 6.52 -26.58
C LYS A 372 -15.00 7.66 -25.58
N GLN A 373 -15.02 7.39 -24.29
CA GLN A 373 -14.84 8.40 -23.24
C GLN A 373 -13.47 8.30 -22.54
N LEU A 374 -12.59 7.41 -23.02
CA LEU A 374 -11.31 7.15 -22.36
C LEU A 374 -10.40 8.38 -22.38
N ASN A 375 -9.92 8.78 -21.20
CA ASN A 375 -8.97 9.88 -21.05
C ASN A 375 -7.54 9.35 -21.21
N ILE A 376 -6.87 9.74 -22.29
CA ILE A 376 -5.51 9.28 -22.60
C ILE A 376 -4.50 9.59 -21.48
N LYS A 377 -4.63 10.72 -20.79
CA LYS A 377 -3.75 11.08 -19.66
C LYS A 377 -3.93 10.19 -18.44
N LYS A 378 -5.05 9.45 -18.37
CA LYS A 378 -5.37 8.48 -17.31
C LYS A 378 -5.33 7.03 -17.84
N THR A 379 -4.66 6.80 -18.96
CA THR A 379 -4.59 5.49 -19.59
C THR A 379 -3.15 5.01 -19.62
N PHE A 380 -2.90 3.85 -19.02
CA PHE A 380 -1.59 3.23 -18.87
C PHE A 380 -1.69 1.78 -19.36
N ILE A 381 -0.98 1.42 -20.43
CA ILE A 381 -1.14 0.14 -21.13
C ILE A 381 0.20 -0.51 -21.56
N SER A 382 1.30 -0.19 -20.89
CA SER A 382 2.59 -0.83 -21.19
C SER A 382 2.61 -2.27 -20.68
N GLN A 383 3.03 -3.20 -21.51
CA GLN A 383 2.97 -4.65 -21.27
C GLN A 383 4.36 -5.26 -21.09
N LYS A 384 4.43 -6.42 -20.43
CA LYS A 384 5.67 -7.19 -20.26
C LYS A 384 5.42 -8.63 -20.68
N LEU A 385 5.94 -9.02 -21.85
CA LEU A 385 5.75 -10.36 -22.40
C LEU A 385 6.99 -11.22 -22.19
N ASN A 386 6.77 -12.50 -21.89
CA ASN A 386 7.81 -13.52 -21.88
C ASN A 386 7.50 -14.52 -22.99
N LEU A 387 8.35 -14.57 -24.01
CA LEU A 387 8.20 -15.48 -25.15
C LEU A 387 9.26 -16.57 -25.13
N GLY A 388 8.90 -17.75 -25.59
CA GLY A 388 9.85 -18.80 -25.94
C GLY A 388 10.51 -18.51 -27.28
N ALA A 389 11.80 -18.82 -27.41
CA ALA A 389 12.52 -18.76 -28.67
C ALA A 389 12.90 -20.17 -29.12
N THR A 390 12.47 -20.58 -30.31
CA THR A 390 12.76 -21.88 -30.93
C THR A 390 13.65 -21.72 -32.16
N ARG A 391 14.56 -22.66 -32.39
CA ARG A 391 15.41 -22.63 -33.59
C ARG A 391 14.61 -22.99 -34.83
N ILE A 392 14.79 -22.27 -35.91
CA ILE A 392 14.16 -22.64 -37.21
C ILE A 392 14.92 -23.80 -37.79
N PRO A 393 14.26 -24.95 -38.07
CA PRO A 393 14.91 -26.10 -38.68
C PRO A 393 15.59 -25.74 -40.01
N ASN A 394 16.77 -26.30 -40.25
CA ASN A 394 17.55 -26.10 -41.48
C ASN A 394 18.01 -24.68 -41.80
N GLN A 395 17.86 -23.72 -40.86
CA GLN A 395 18.37 -22.35 -40.99
C GLN A 395 19.34 -22.01 -39.86
N ILE A 396 20.62 -21.96 -40.19
CA ILE A 396 21.68 -21.71 -39.22
C ILE A 396 21.53 -20.29 -38.65
N GLY A 397 21.41 -20.21 -37.32
CA GLY A 397 21.38 -18.93 -36.60
C GLY A 397 20.04 -18.20 -36.55
N LEU A 398 18.97 -18.77 -37.17
CA LEU A 398 17.64 -18.17 -37.11
C LEU A 398 16.78 -18.77 -36.00
N TRP A 399 16.12 -17.90 -35.28
CA TRP A 399 15.24 -18.24 -34.18
C TRP A 399 13.86 -17.64 -34.39
N ARG A 400 12.82 -18.38 -34.06
CA ARG A 400 11.43 -17.95 -34.08
C ARG A 400 10.93 -17.72 -32.67
N LEU A 401 10.27 -16.59 -32.47
CA LEU A 401 9.57 -16.25 -31.24
C LEU A 401 8.08 -16.24 -31.59
N GLU A 402 7.36 -17.20 -31.09
CA GLU A 402 5.94 -17.34 -31.36
C GLU A 402 5.16 -16.29 -30.57
N LEU A 403 4.37 -15.50 -31.28
CA LEU A 403 3.42 -14.57 -30.69
C LEU A 403 2.09 -15.30 -30.44
N PRO A 404 1.29 -14.90 -29.44
CA PRO A 404 -0.07 -15.39 -29.30
C PRO A 404 -0.89 -15.18 -30.57
N GLU A 405 -1.74 -16.12 -30.94
CA GLU A 405 -2.55 -16.09 -32.20
C GLU A 405 -3.44 -14.85 -32.33
N ILE A 406 -3.80 -14.22 -31.19
CA ILE A 406 -4.59 -12.98 -31.17
C ILE A 406 -3.84 -11.77 -31.74
N VAL A 407 -2.51 -11.86 -31.93
CA VAL A 407 -1.69 -10.75 -32.44
C VAL A 407 -1.84 -10.65 -33.94
N ASP A 408 -2.38 -9.55 -34.41
CA ASP A 408 -2.43 -9.18 -35.82
C ASP A 408 -1.16 -8.41 -36.21
N LEU A 409 -0.30 -9.00 -37.01
CA LEU A 409 0.98 -8.37 -37.38
C LEU A 409 0.79 -7.07 -38.19
N ASP A 410 -0.33 -6.90 -38.87
CA ASP A 410 -0.64 -5.68 -39.63
C ASP A 410 -0.92 -4.49 -38.69
N LYS A 411 -1.20 -4.76 -37.41
CA LYS A 411 -1.37 -3.76 -36.34
C LYS A 411 -0.10 -3.46 -35.55
N ILE A 412 1.00 -4.11 -35.84
CA ILE A 412 2.29 -3.74 -35.25
C ILE A 412 2.79 -2.48 -35.97
N PHE A 413 2.77 -1.35 -35.24
CA PHE A 413 3.19 -0.05 -35.76
C PHE A 413 4.70 0.07 -35.87
N SER A 414 5.43 -0.43 -34.90
CA SER A 414 6.90 -0.43 -34.87
C SER A 414 7.43 -1.51 -33.94
N TYR A 415 8.64 -1.95 -34.19
CA TYR A 415 9.38 -2.81 -33.28
C TYR A 415 10.84 -2.36 -33.22
N ASP A 416 11.45 -2.43 -32.04
CA ASP A 416 12.80 -1.94 -31.84
C ASP A 416 13.56 -2.78 -30.81
N TYR A 417 14.88 -2.79 -30.92
CA TYR A 417 15.78 -3.41 -29.96
C TYR A 417 16.03 -2.49 -28.77
N ILE A 418 15.79 -3.00 -27.58
CA ILE A 418 16.15 -2.32 -26.34
C ILE A 418 17.29 -3.09 -25.71
N SER A 419 18.52 -2.81 -26.05
CA SER A 419 19.67 -3.16 -25.24
C SER A 419 20.93 -2.43 -25.68
N ASP A 420 21.87 -2.27 -24.73
CA ASP A 420 23.26 -1.83 -24.95
C ASP A 420 24.07 -2.74 -25.91
N LEU A 421 23.43 -3.75 -26.50
CA LEU A 421 24.00 -4.71 -27.43
C LEU A 421 24.00 -4.22 -28.89
N LYS A 422 24.07 -2.90 -29.12
CA LYS A 422 24.34 -2.32 -30.46
C LYS A 422 25.60 -2.84 -31.16
N ARG A 423 26.29 -3.81 -30.57
CA ARG A 423 27.53 -4.42 -31.13
C ARG A 423 27.29 -5.60 -32.06
N PHE A 424 26.06 -6.08 -32.20
CA PHE A 424 25.76 -7.26 -33.01
C PHE A 424 24.67 -6.94 -34.04
N ASN A 425 24.88 -7.31 -35.30
CA ASN A 425 23.89 -7.19 -36.39
C ASN A 425 22.78 -8.22 -36.16
N TYR A 426 21.76 -7.86 -35.39
CA TYR A 426 20.54 -8.63 -35.30
C TYR A 426 19.50 -8.04 -36.27
N THR A 427 18.77 -8.91 -36.90
CA THR A 427 17.62 -8.52 -37.73
C THR A 427 16.40 -9.16 -37.11
N LEU A 428 15.37 -8.35 -36.81
CA LEU A 428 14.10 -8.81 -36.29
C LEU A 428 13.05 -8.62 -37.39
N TYR A 429 12.33 -9.68 -37.77
CA TYR A 429 11.28 -9.66 -38.76
C TYR A 429 9.97 -10.14 -38.14
N ALA A 430 8.88 -9.43 -38.36
CA ALA A 430 7.53 -9.91 -38.12
C ALA A 430 7.04 -10.72 -39.32
N GLU A 431 6.62 -11.94 -39.09
CA GLU A 431 6.09 -12.80 -40.16
C GLU A 431 5.00 -13.73 -39.65
N TYR A 432 4.14 -14.21 -40.57
CA TYR A 432 3.29 -15.37 -40.32
C TYR A 432 3.95 -16.63 -40.86
N TYR A 433 3.99 -17.68 -40.05
CA TYR A 433 4.33 -19.01 -40.55
C TYR A 433 3.11 -19.94 -40.51
N THR A 434 3.12 -20.97 -41.33
CA THR A 434 2.07 -21.98 -41.36
C THR A 434 2.64 -23.28 -40.81
N ASP A 435 1.95 -23.88 -39.84
CA ASP A 435 2.35 -25.17 -39.28
C ASP A 435 1.99 -26.34 -40.21
N ASP A 436 2.36 -27.55 -39.82
CA ASP A 436 2.09 -28.78 -40.60
C ASP A 436 0.59 -29.08 -40.72
N ASN A 437 -0.27 -28.48 -39.89
CA ASN A 437 -1.73 -28.60 -39.95
C ASN A 437 -2.39 -27.52 -40.85
N GLY A 438 -1.60 -26.62 -41.41
CA GLY A 438 -2.09 -25.50 -42.24
C GLY A 438 -2.53 -24.29 -41.41
N THR A 439 -2.28 -24.25 -40.12
CA THR A 439 -2.64 -23.11 -39.25
C THR A 439 -1.58 -22.03 -39.36
N ARG A 440 -2.03 -20.79 -39.51
CA ARG A 440 -1.17 -19.60 -39.63
C ARG A 440 -0.93 -18.95 -38.29
N HIS A 441 0.35 -18.83 -37.90
CA HIS A 441 0.77 -18.30 -36.59
C HIS A 441 1.62 -17.04 -36.76
N PRO A 442 1.38 -15.96 -36.00
CA PRO A 442 2.22 -14.78 -35.99
C PRO A 442 3.52 -15.04 -35.23
N SER A 443 4.63 -14.54 -35.73
CA SER A 443 5.93 -14.70 -35.07
C SER A 443 6.90 -13.57 -35.37
N PHE A 444 7.91 -13.43 -34.54
CA PHE A 444 9.14 -12.70 -34.88
C PHE A 444 10.25 -13.70 -35.21
N VAL A 445 11.02 -13.39 -36.22
CA VAL A 445 12.22 -14.14 -36.60
C VAL A 445 13.44 -13.27 -36.40
N THR A 446 14.47 -13.80 -35.74
CA THR A 446 15.71 -13.08 -35.49
C THR A 446 16.93 -13.97 -35.58
N ASN A 447 18.06 -13.41 -35.99
CA ASN A 447 19.36 -14.07 -35.93
C ASN A 447 19.95 -13.94 -34.53
N PHE A 448 20.12 -15.08 -33.86
CA PHE A 448 20.91 -15.13 -32.63
C PHE A 448 22.34 -15.55 -32.94
N LEU A 449 23.28 -14.71 -32.66
CA LEU A 449 24.67 -15.13 -32.53
C LEU A 449 24.93 -15.43 -31.05
N TYR A 450 25.13 -16.68 -30.77
CA TYR A 450 25.53 -17.16 -29.46
C TYR A 450 26.93 -16.64 -29.13
N SER A 451 27.05 -15.62 -28.30
CA SER A 451 28.32 -15.33 -27.62
C SER A 451 28.30 -16.09 -26.30
N GLY A 452 29.27 -16.90 -26.02
CA GLY A 452 29.37 -17.85 -24.91
C GLY A 452 29.37 -17.27 -23.48
N SER A 453 28.59 -16.22 -23.26
CA SER A 453 28.27 -15.70 -21.94
C SER A 453 26.83 -16.09 -21.58
N ASN A 454 26.59 -16.47 -20.35
CA ASN A 454 25.35 -17.03 -19.77
C ASN A 454 24.06 -16.18 -19.91
N SER A 455 24.00 -15.21 -20.77
CA SER A 455 22.82 -14.36 -21.00
C SER A 455 22.02 -14.88 -22.17
N THR A 456 21.01 -15.69 -21.89
CA THR A 456 20.11 -16.31 -22.89
C THR A 456 18.86 -15.48 -23.18
N ASN A 457 18.81 -14.21 -22.75
CA ASN A 457 17.63 -13.38 -22.91
C ASN A 457 17.81 -12.33 -24.00
N ILE A 458 16.87 -12.25 -24.91
CA ILE A 458 16.73 -11.15 -25.86
C ILE A 458 15.62 -10.24 -25.36
N ILE A 459 15.93 -8.95 -25.31
CA ILE A 459 14.95 -7.92 -24.92
C ILE A 459 14.69 -7.02 -26.14
N PHE A 460 13.43 -6.90 -26.52
CA PHE A 460 12.97 -5.99 -27.55
C PHE A 460 11.61 -5.41 -27.18
N SER A 461 11.11 -4.46 -27.95
CA SER A 461 9.75 -3.95 -27.80
C SER A 461 9.05 -3.87 -29.13
N TYR A 462 7.72 -3.91 -29.09
CA TYR A 462 6.89 -3.50 -30.19
C TYR A 462 5.75 -2.61 -29.71
N SER A 463 5.26 -1.75 -30.60
CA SER A 463 4.08 -0.92 -30.35
C SER A 463 2.92 -1.47 -31.18
N TYR A 464 1.77 -1.69 -30.52
CA TYR A 464 0.57 -2.28 -31.12
C TYR A 464 -0.56 -1.26 -31.19
N GLN A 465 -1.23 -1.17 -32.34
CA GLN A 465 -2.34 -0.27 -32.59
C GLN A 465 -3.59 -0.70 -31.81
N THR A 466 -4.14 0.21 -30.97
CA THR A 466 -5.31 -0.07 -30.13
C THR A 466 -6.64 0.31 -30.78
N ASN A 467 -6.61 0.87 -31.98
CA ASN A 467 -7.77 1.44 -32.69
C ASN A 467 -8.48 2.58 -31.91
N LEU A 468 -7.83 3.15 -30.91
CA LEU A 468 -8.32 4.32 -30.17
C LEU A 468 -7.58 5.57 -30.63
N PHE A 469 -8.29 6.54 -31.16
CA PHE A 469 -7.73 7.79 -31.67
C PHE A 469 -8.10 8.95 -30.73
N TYR A 470 -7.16 9.88 -30.55
CA TYR A 470 -7.31 11.11 -29.79
C TYR A 470 -6.65 12.28 -30.52
N GLU A 471 -7.07 13.50 -30.21
CA GLU A 471 -6.46 14.69 -30.78
C GLU A 471 -5.20 15.10 -30.02
N LYS A 472 -4.09 15.23 -30.73
CA LYS A 472 -2.82 15.75 -30.21
C LYS A 472 -2.25 16.76 -31.20
N ASP A 473 -2.03 17.98 -30.76
CA ASP A 473 -1.46 19.07 -31.57
C ASP A 473 -2.23 19.31 -32.88
N GLY A 474 -3.57 19.24 -32.85
CA GLY A 474 -4.45 19.40 -33.99
C GLY A 474 -4.46 18.21 -34.97
N LYS A 475 -3.88 17.07 -34.61
CA LYS A 475 -3.85 15.85 -35.41
C LYS A 475 -4.50 14.68 -34.71
N GLN A 476 -5.21 13.86 -35.45
CA GLN A 476 -5.67 12.56 -34.95
C GLN A 476 -4.46 11.65 -34.76
N THR A 477 -4.25 11.20 -33.53
CA THR A 477 -3.13 10.33 -33.14
C THR A 477 -3.72 9.07 -32.52
N GLU A 478 -3.20 7.92 -32.89
CA GLU A 478 -3.62 6.66 -32.30
C GLU A 478 -2.88 6.39 -30.98
N LEU A 479 -3.60 5.88 -29.99
CA LEU A 479 -2.99 5.36 -28.77
C LEU A 479 -2.34 4.01 -29.07
N LEU A 480 -1.06 3.88 -28.79
CA LEU A 480 -0.31 2.64 -28.96
C LEU A 480 -0.10 1.95 -27.61
N MET A 481 -0.18 0.63 -27.61
CA MET A 481 0.22 -0.21 -26.49
C MET A 481 1.67 -0.64 -26.70
N ASP A 482 2.55 -0.29 -25.80
CA ASP A 482 3.94 -0.72 -25.83
C ASP A 482 4.11 -2.07 -25.13
N ALA A 483 4.65 -3.06 -25.83
CA ALA A 483 4.94 -4.38 -25.28
C ALA A 483 6.46 -4.61 -25.23
N TRP A 484 6.96 -4.82 -24.03
CA TRP A 484 8.34 -5.21 -23.76
C TRP A 484 8.43 -6.72 -23.73
N VAL A 485 9.28 -7.28 -24.56
CA VAL A 485 9.41 -8.73 -24.71
C VAL A 485 10.78 -9.17 -24.20
N ALA A 486 10.78 -10.08 -23.23
CA ALA A 486 11.94 -10.87 -22.85
C ALA A 486 11.79 -12.27 -23.47
N ALA A 487 12.60 -12.58 -24.48
CA ALA A 487 12.61 -13.90 -25.09
C ALA A 487 13.73 -14.76 -24.50
N LYS A 488 13.39 -15.98 -24.11
CA LYS A 488 14.32 -16.96 -23.57
C LYS A 488 14.33 -18.18 -24.45
N GLN A 489 15.55 -18.67 -24.74
CA GLN A 489 15.69 -19.96 -25.43
C GLN A 489 14.97 -21.03 -24.63
N VAL A 490 14.00 -21.68 -25.27
CA VAL A 490 13.40 -22.90 -24.76
C VAL A 490 14.35 -24.03 -25.16
N PRO A 491 14.82 -24.88 -24.25
CA PRO A 491 15.56 -26.06 -24.62
C PRO A 491 14.65 -26.87 -25.55
N SER A 492 15.01 -26.98 -26.81
CA SER A 492 14.33 -27.89 -27.73
C SER A 492 14.50 -29.29 -27.14
N GLY A 493 13.39 -29.90 -26.69
CA GLY A 493 13.45 -31.29 -26.33
C GLY A 493 13.98 -32.04 -27.54
N VAL A 494 15.19 -32.62 -27.42
CA VAL A 494 15.79 -33.58 -28.33
C VAL A 494 16.51 -33.05 -29.59
N GLU A 495 16.29 -31.85 -30.12
CA GLU A 495 16.85 -31.43 -31.41
C GLU A 495 18.11 -30.51 -31.38
N ASP A 496 18.67 -30.18 -30.25
CA ASP A 496 20.03 -29.59 -30.17
C ASP A 496 21.17 -30.62 -30.44
N LEU A 497 20.81 -31.74 -31.00
CA LEU A 497 21.71 -32.79 -31.47
C LEU A 497 22.20 -32.58 -32.91
N ALA A 498 22.49 -31.36 -33.29
CA ALA A 498 23.16 -31.12 -34.58
C ALA A 498 24.70 -31.06 -34.47
N ALA A 499 25.30 -31.61 -33.46
CA ALA A 499 26.50 -32.44 -33.59
C ALA A 499 25.99 -33.87 -33.42
N GLU A 500 26.05 -34.69 -34.44
CA GLU A 500 25.71 -36.13 -34.39
C GLU A 500 26.46 -36.74 -33.22
N LYS A 501 25.84 -36.73 -32.03
CA LYS A 501 26.37 -37.49 -30.90
C LYS A 501 26.18 -38.96 -31.25
N THR A 502 27.25 -39.56 -31.73
CA THR A 502 27.22 -40.99 -32.05
C THR A 502 26.98 -41.74 -30.77
N VAL A 503 25.90 -42.54 -30.73
CA VAL A 503 25.59 -43.40 -29.59
C VAL A 503 26.68 -44.47 -29.45
N LYS A 504 27.36 -44.46 -28.32
CA LYS A 504 28.35 -45.45 -27.96
C LYS A 504 27.73 -46.75 -27.50
N GLY A 505 26.60 -46.64 -26.80
CA GLY A 505 25.84 -47.78 -26.28
C GLY A 505 24.65 -47.35 -25.45
N VAL A 506 23.72 -48.27 -25.23
CA VAL A 506 22.58 -48.11 -24.32
C VAL A 506 22.66 -49.16 -23.25
N VAL A 507 22.50 -48.77 -22.00
CA VAL A 507 22.57 -49.62 -20.84
C VAL A 507 21.31 -49.42 -19.99
N TYR A 508 20.82 -50.46 -19.40
CA TYR A 508 19.58 -50.46 -18.58
C TYR A 508 19.95 -50.76 -17.13
N TYR A 509 19.35 -50.05 -16.20
CA TYR A 509 19.46 -50.30 -14.76
C TYR A 509 18.09 -50.58 -14.17
N ASP A 510 18.03 -51.64 -13.33
CA ASP A 510 16.83 -51.90 -12.52
C ASP A 510 16.77 -50.95 -11.30
N LEU A 511 15.75 -51.10 -10.45
CA LEU A 511 15.59 -50.29 -9.24
C LEU A 511 16.62 -50.60 -8.15
N GLN A 512 17.35 -51.69 -8.25
CA GLN A 512 18.46 -52.12 -7.37
C GLN A 512 19.83 -51.63 -7.90
N GLY A 513 19.87 -51.06 -9.11
CA GLY A 513 21.09 -50.56 -9.73
C GLY A 513 21.88 -51.64 -10.50
N HIS A 514 21.30 -52.82 -10.78
CA HIS A 514 21.94 -53.82 -11.65
C HIS A 514 21.94 -53.32 -13.10
N GLU A 515 23.06 -53.51 -13.78
CA GLU A 515 23.27 -53.11 -15.16
C GLU A 515 23.01 -54.24 -16.13
N SER A 516 22.38 -53.94 -17.28
CA SER A 516 22.14 -54.90 -18.36
C SER A 516 22.17 -54.20 -19.71
N ALA A 517 22.58 -54.93 -20.76
CA ALA A 517 22.49 -54.45 -22.15
C ALA A 517 21.06 -54.56 -22.73
N VAL A 518 20.16 -55.21 -22.05
CA VAL A 518 18.72 -55.37 -22.42
C VAL A 518 17.84 -54.97 -21.25
N PRO A 519 16.64 -54.41 -21.49
CA PRO A 519 15.76 -53.99 -20.41
C PRO A 519 15.32 -55.17 -19.54
N PHE A 520 15.28 -54.98 -18.21
CA PHE A 520 14.66 -55.88 -17.25
C PHE A 520 13.14 -55.83 -17.38
N SER A 521 12.45 -56.89 -16.95
CA SER A 521 10.98 -56.86 -16.83
C SER A 521 10.57 -55.87 -15.75
N GLY A 522 9.70 -54.89 -16.08
CA GLY A 522 9.23 -53.85 -15.18
C GLY A 522 9.95 -52.51 -15.35
N PHE A 523 10.23 -51.85 -14.23
CA PHE A 523 10.83 -50.50 -14.23
C PHE A 523 12.34 -50.52 -14.53
N ASN A 524 12.76 -49.73 -15.53
CA ASN A 524 14.17 -49.56 -15.89
C ASN A 524 14.53 -48.09 -15.99
N ILE A 525 15.82 -47.78 -15.77
CA ILE A 525 16.46 -46.51 -16.18
C ILE A 525 17.31 -46.85 -17.40
N GLU A 526 16.89 -46.40 -18.57
CA GLU A 526 17.66 -46.49 -19.81
C GLU A 526 18.69 -45.38 -19.84
N VAL A 527 19.98 -45.70 -19.95
CA VAL A 527 21.08 -44.72 -20.04
C VAL A 527 21.72 -44.89 -21.41
N THR A 528 21.55 -43.87 -22.24
CA THR A 528 22.24 -43.77 -23.54
C THR A 528 23.58 -43.08 -23.32
N GLN A 529 24.67 -43.75 -23.64
CA GLN A 529 26.05 -43.24 -23.60
C GLN A 529 26.47 -42.77 -24.98
N PHE A 530 27.12 -41.61 -25.05
CA PHE A 530 27.60 -41.03 -26.30
C PHE A 530 29.13 -41.10 -26.41
N THR A 531 29.64 -41.03 -27.62
CA THR A 531 31.10 -41.08 -27.90
C THR A 531 31.86 -39.91 -27.37
N ASP A 532 31.20 -38.80 -27.04
CA ASP A 532 31.80 -37.60 -26.41
C ASP A 532 31.93 -37.71 -24.89
N GLY A 533 31.58 -38.88 -24.30
CA GLY A 533 31.65 -39.12 -22.85
C GLY A 533 30.42 -38.65 -22.06
N THR A 534 29.44 -38.03 -22.70
CA THR A 534 28.20 -37.64 -22.05
C THR A 534 27.20 -38.79 -22.03
N SER A 535 26.18 -38.74 -21.15
CA SER A 535 25.10 -39.73 -21.09
C SER A 535 23.75 -39.04 -20.89
N GLN A 536 22.70 -39.67 -21.38
CA GLN A 536 21.32 -39.26 -21.17
C GLN A 536 20.52 -40.45 -20.58
N SER A 537 19.70 -40.17 -19.57
CA SER A 537 18.89 -41.23 -18.94
C SER A 537 17.40 -40.90 -19.03
N LYS A 538 16.58 -41.94 -19.23
CA LYS A 538 15.12 -41.89 -19.18
C LYS A 538 14.55 -43.10 -18.44
N LYS A 539 13.38 -42.94 -17.82
CA LYS A 539 12.63 -44.03 -17.23
C LYS A 539 11.81 -44.72 -18.30
N ILE A 540 11.87 -46.06 -18.33
CA ILE A 540 11.03 -46.88 -19.19
C ILE A 540 10.39 -48.01 -18.39
N ILE A 541 9.26 -48.53 -18.84
CA ILE A 541 8.58 -49.71 -18.30
C ILE A 541 8.50 -50.72 -19.44
N LYS A 542 9.00 -51.95 -19.19
CA LYS A 542 8.90 -53.04 -20.16
C LYS A 542 8.26 -54.26 -19.59
#